data_f68ce0748d061a9365df0d384a87e8ed
#
_entry.id   f68ce0748d061a9365df0d384a87e8ed
#
_cell.length_a   1.000
_cell.length_b   1.000
_cell.length_c   1.000
_cell.angle_alpha   90.00
_cell.angle_beta   90.00
_cell.angle_gamma   90.00
#
_symmetry.space_group_name_H-M   'P 1'
#
loop_
_entity.id
_entity.type
_entity.pdbx_description
1 polymer ?
#
loop_
_entity_poly.entity_id
_entity_poly.type
_entity_poly.pdbx_seq_one_letter_code
_entity_poly.pdbx_strand_id
1 'polypeptide(L)'
;MFGVEDVRPYGVEKDGRQLIEPVEKYGVKLLSIGFFVNPDTATLWRGGMATSALKQLIADADWGELDYFILDTPPGTSDIHLTLMQTLAITGAVIVSTPQNVALADARKGIDMYRNDKVNIPILGLVENMAWFTPAELPENKYYIFGKDGCKNLAKELECPLLAQIPIVQSICENGDKGTPAATKPDTMTGQAFLSLAQAVVTVVNRRNKEQAPTKIVRTE
;
A
#
# COMPACT_ATOMS: atom_id res chain seq x y z
N MET A 1 10.41 -2.60 9.02
CA MET A 1 9.07 -3.23 9.19
C MET A 1 9.09 -4.74 8.98
N PHE A 2 9.75 -5.28 7.96
CA PHE A 2 9.93 -6.73 7.75
C PHE A 2 11.21 -7.30 8.38
N GLY A 3 12.10 -6.50 8.92
CA GLY A 3 13.38 -6.91 9.48
C GLY A 3 14.33 -7.47 8.42
N VAL A 4 14.41 -6.81 7.29
CA VAL A 4 15.24 -7.19 6.13
C VAL A 4 16.10 -6.03 5.63
N GLU A 5 16.43 -5.08 6.51
CA GLU A 5 17.17 -3.85 6.18
C GLU A 5 18.58 -4.16 5.66
N ASP A 6 19.20 -5.19 6.20
CA ASP A 6 20.57 -5.61 5.84
C ASP A 6 20.62 -6.60 4.67
N VAL A 7 19.45 -7.04 4.19
CA VAL A 7 19.36 -7.96 3.06
C VAL A 7 19.51 -7.19 1.76
N ARG A 8 20.28 -7.73 0.82
CA ARG A 8 20.41 -7.17 -0.53
C ARG A 8 19.88 -8.18 -1.53
N PRO A 9 18.96 -7.78 -2.42
CA PRO A 9 18.58 -8.60 -3.57
C PRO A 9 19.80 -8.90 -4.44
N TYR A 10 19.85 -10.07 -5.02
CA TYR A 10 20.94 -10.47 -5.90
C TYR A 10 20.39 -10.80 -7.30
N GLY A 11 21.32 -10.77 -8.29
CA GLY A 11 20.98 -11.15 -9.65
C GLY A 11 20.97 -12.66 -9.81
N VAL A 12 19.95 -13.18 -10.48
CA VAL A 12 19.86 -14.59 -10.89
C VAL A 12 19.73 -14.67 -12.41
N GLU A 13 20.29 -15.73 -13.02
CA GLU A 13 20.08 -16.01 -14.42
C GLU A 13 18.99 -17.05 -14.58
N LYS A 14 17.95 -16.70 -15.33
CA LYS A 14 16.82 -17.57 -15.60
C LYS A 14 16.39 -17.41 -17.07
N ASP A 15 16.34 -18.48 -17.79
CA ASP A 15 15.97 -18.51 -19.22
C ASP A 15 16.81 -17.55 -20.08
N GLY A 16 18.11 -17.42 -19.76
CA GLY A 16 19.05 -16.53 -20.45
C GLY A 16 18.85 -15.04 -20.16
N ARG A 17 18.08 -14.69 -19.13
CA ARG A 17 17.86 -13.32 -18.66
C ARG A 17 18.43 -13.14 -17.27
N GLN A 18 19.05 -11.98 -17.04
CA GLN A 18 19.43 -11.55 -15.70
C GLN A 18 18.21 -10.92 -15.01
N LEU A 19 17.79 -11.54 -13.90
CA LEU A 19 16.67 -11.09 -13.12
C LEU A 19 17.11 -10.75 -11.70
N ILE A 20 16.31 -9.94 -11.01
CA ILE A 20 16.50 -9.61 -9.59
C ILE A 20 15.70 -10.61 -8.78
N GLU A 21 16.34 -11.35 -7.88
CA GLU A 21 15.65 -12.22 -6.93
C GLU A 21 15.05 -11.38 -5.81
N PRO A 22 13.70 -11.38 -5.65
CA PRO A 22 13.06 -10.67 -4.54
C PRO A 22 13.43 -11.26 -3.18
N VAL A 23 13.53 -10.40 -2.18
CA VAL A 23 13.70 -10.84 -0.79
C VAL A 23 12.40 -11.47 -0.30
N GLU A 24 12.46 -12.70 0.22
CA GLU A 24 11.28 -13.37 0.75
C GLU A 24 11.25 -13.32 2.28
N LYS A 25 10.12 -12.88 2.83
CA LYS A 25 9.87 -12.86 4.28
C LYS A 25 8.39 -13.07 4.57
N TYR A 26 8.08 -13.95 5.50
CA TYR A 26 6.69 -14.31 5.87
C TYR A 26 5.84 -14.79 4.69
N GLY A 27 6.43 -15.44 3.70
CA GLY A 27 5.74 -15.88 2.47
C GLY A 27 5.41 -14.72 1.51
N VAL A 28 6.03 -13.56 1.71
CA VAL A 28 5.85 -12.38 0.85
C VAL A 28 7.16 -12.07 0.14
N LYS A 29 7.12 -11.94 -1.18
CA LYS A 29 8.23 -11.44 -1.99
C LYS A 29 8.27 -9.92 -1.95
N LEU A 30 9.43 -9.36 -1.65
CA LEU A 30 9.63 -7.95 -1.37
C LEU A 30 10.71 -7.38 -2.28
N LEU A 31 10.42 -6.26 -2.93
CA LEU A 31 11.42 -5.38 -3.52
C LEU A 31 11.14 -3.94 -3.15
N SER A 32 12.20 -3.21 -2.86
CA SER A 32 12.16 -1.78 -2.55
C SER A 32 13.37 -1.10 -3.16
N ILE A 33 13.19 0.13 -3.60
CA ILE A 33 14.31 1.01 -3.99
C ILE A 33 15.32 1.11 -2.83
N GLY A 34 14.84 1.07 -1.58
CA GLY A 34 15.68 1.10 -0.38
C GLY A 34 16.72 -0.02 -0.29
N PHE A 35 16.50 -1.16 -0.95
CA PHE A 35 17.51 -2.23 -0.99
C PHE A 35 18.76 -1.89 -1.83
N PHE A 36 18.66 -0.92 -2.73
CA PHE A 36 19.71 -0.55 -3.68
C PHE A 36 20.41 0.77 -3.34
N VAL A 37 20.01 1.43 -2.24
CA VAL A 37 20.61 2.66 -1.77
C VAL A 37 21.27 2.45 -0.41
N ASN A 38 22.33 3.22 -0.17
CA ASN A 38 22.94 3.23 1.15
C ASN A 38 22.09 4.08 2.10
N PRO A 39 21.59 3.53 3.21
CA PRO A 39 20.75 4.26 4.17
C PRO A 39 21.45 5.50 4.77
N ASP A 40 22.79 5.49 4.85
CA ASP A 40 23.58 6.58 5.43
C ASP A 40 23.86 7.73 4.44
N THR A 41 23.46 7.58 3.18
CA THR A 41 23.69 8.59 2.14
C THR A 41 22.37 9.14 1.62
N ALA A 42 22.20 10.47 1.65
CA ALA A 42 21.08 11.12 0.98
C ALA A 42 21.20 10.93 -0.53
N THR A 43 20.49 9.95 -1.06
CA THR A 43 20.45 9.73 -2.51
C THR A 43 19.38 10.65 -3.12
N LEU A 44 19.81 11.64 -3.90
CA LEU A 44 18.92 12.52 -4.63
C LEU A 44 18.36 11.77 -5.86
N TRP A 45 17.21 11.14 -5.69
CA TRP A 45 16.48 10.55 -6.81
C TRP A 45 15.81 11.65 -7.63
N ARG A 46 16.35 11.95 -8.79
CA ARG A 46 15.60 12.76 -9.77
C ARG A 46 14.50 11.91 -10.37
N GLY A 47 13.35 12.53 -10.69
CA GLY A 47 12.14 11.83 -11.14
C GLY A 47 12.39 10.72 -12.18
N GLY A 48 13.22 11.00 -13.21
CA GLY A 48 13.55 10.00 -14.23
C GLY A 48 14.33 8.79 -13.73
N MET A 49 15.18 8.94 -12.71
CA MET A 49 15.90 7.81 -12.10
C MET A 49 14.98 6.93 -11.28
N ALA A 50 14.09 7.53 -10.49
CA ALA A 50 13.11 6.80 -9.69
C ALA A 50 12.13 6.01 -10.57
N THR A 51 11.64 6.60 -11.65
CA THR A 51 10.75 5.93 -12.60
C THR A 51 11.44 4.80 -13.37
N SER A 52 12.73 4.96 -13.73
CA SER A 52 13.51 3.90 -14.37
C SER A 52 13.74 2.73 -13.43
N ALA A 53 14.16 3.00 -12.18
CA ALA A 53 14.34 1.97 -11.16
C ALA A 53 13.04 1.22 -10.89
N LEU A 54 11.92 1.93 -10.79
CA LEU A 54 10.60 1.32 -10.60
C LEU A 54 10.24 0.35 -11.73
N LYS A 55 10.46 0.76 -12.99
CA LYS A 55 10.22 -0.12 -14.15
C LYS A 55 11.07 -1.38 -14.08
N GLN A 56 12.34 -1.26 -13.68
CA GLN A 56 13.23 -2.42 -13.50
C GLN A 56 12.74 -3.34 -12.37
N LEU A 57 12.35 -2.80 -11.22
CA LEU A 57 11.80 -3.59 -10.12
C LEU A 57 10.53 -4.37 -10.52
N ILE A 58 9.74 -3.84 -11.44
CA ILE A 58 8.52 -4.50 -11.94
C ILE A 58 8.87 -5.55 -13.00
N ALA A 59 9.70 -5.19 -13.99
CA ALA A 59 9.90 -5.98 -15.20
C ALA A 59 11.07 -6.97 -15.11
N ASP A 60 12.11 -6.65 -14.35
CA ASP A 60 13.36 -7.41 -14.30
C ASP A 60 13.50 -8.20 -12.98
N ALA A 61 12.43 -8.39 -12.21
CA ALA A 61 12.43 -9.24 -11.04
C ALA A 61 11.79 -10.60 -11.31
N ASP A 62 12.32 -11.65 -10.67
CA ASP A 62 11.74 -12.99 -10.69
C ASP A 62 10.58 -13.12 -9.70
N TRP A 63 9.49 -12.49 -10.00
CA TRP A 63 8.30 -12.55 -9.16
C TRP A 63 7.66 -13.94 -9.11
N GLY A 64 7.83 -14.75 -10.16
CA GLY A 64 7.14 -16.04 -10.30
C GLY A 64 5.62 -15.90 -10.31
N GLU A 65 4.92 -16.90 -9.79
CA GLU A 65 3.46 -16.85 -9.64
C GLU A 65 3.09 -16.08 -8.36
N LEU A 66 2.15 -15.15 -8.47
CA LEU A 66 1.65 -14.33 -7.38
C LEU A 66 0.12 -14.33 -7.37
N ASP A 67 -0.47 -14.48 -6.19
CA ASP A 67 -1.92 -14.27 -6.00
C ASP A 67 -2.27 -12.77 -6.05
N TYR A 68 -1.41 -11.94 -5.46
CA TYR A 68 -1.57 -10.49 -5.37
C TYR A 68 -0.23 -9.80 -5.59
N PHE A 69 -0.26 -8.72 -6.36
CA PHE A 69 0.87 -7.80 -6.52
C PHE A 69 0.50 -6.45 -5.92
N ILE A 70 1.12 -6.10 -4.78
CA ILE A 70 0.80 -4.90 -4.01
C ILE A 70 1.89 -3.86 -4.22
N LEU A 71 1.48 -2.66 -4.58
CA LEU A 71 2.35 -1.51 -4.80
C LEU A 71 2.10 -0.49 -3.69
N ASP A 72 3.10 -0.29 -2.82
CA ASP A 72 3.10 0.79 -1.84
C ASP A 72 3.67 2.05 -2.48
N THR A 73 2.79 3.02 -2.73
CA THR A 73 3.13 4.24 -3.47
C THR A 73 3.53 5.38 -2.54
N PRO A 74 4.41 6.29 -2.97
CA PRO A 74 4.67 7.50 -2.20
C PRO A 74 3.41 8.35 -2.05
N PRO A 75 3.35 9.23 -1.04
CA PRO A 75 2.18 10.10 -0.85
C PRO A 75 2.01 11.10 -2.00
N GLY A 76 0.77 11.56 -2.17
CA GLY A 76 0.42 12.58 -3.17
C GLY A 76 0.28 12.02 -4.59
N THR A 77 0.46 12.88 -5.58
CA THR A 77 0.36 12.58 -7.01
C THR A 77 1.68 12.93 -7.69
N SER A 78 2.41 11.94 -8.18
CA SER A 78 3.74 12.12 -8.75
C SER A 78 3.92 11.31 -10.03
N ASP A 79 5.01 11.55 -10.75
CA ASP A 79 5.41 10.78 -11.95
C ASP A 79 5.51 9.27 -11.69
N ILE A 80 5.74 8.87 -10.43
CA ILE A 80 5.76 7.47 -10.02
C ILE A 80 4.39 6.83 -10.24
N HIS A 81 3.32 7.49 -9.82
CA HIS A 81 1.95 6.99 -10.03
C HIS A 81 1.63 6.84 -11.51
N LEU A 82 1.97 7.86 -12.32
CA LEU A 82 1.77 7.81 -13.75
C LEU A 82 2.56 6.65 -14.39
N THR A 83 3.82 6.47 -13.97
CA THR A 83 4.66 5.37 -14.45
C THR A 83 4.07 4.00 -14.11
N LEU A 84 3.56 3.81 -12.90
CA LEU A 84 2.88 2.58 -12.49
C LEU A 84 1.67 2.29 -13.38
N MET A 85 0.82 3.29 -13.58
CA MET A 85 -0.40 3.18 -14.40
C MET A 85 -0.09 2.93 -15.88
N GLN A 86 1.06 3.40 -16.37
CA GLN A 86 1.55 3.14 -17.73
C GLN A 86 2.27 1.80 -17.89
N THR A 87 2.68 1.18 -16.78
CA THR A 87 3.44 -0.08 -16.79
C THR A 87 2.55 -1.29 -16.49
N LEU A 88 1.53 -1.10 -15.65
CA LEU A 88 0.69 -2.18 -15.14
C LEU A 88 -0.80 -1.90 -15.34
N ALA A 89 -1.56 -2.94 -15.62
CA ALA A 89 -3.02 -2.92 -15.58
C ALA A 89 -3.51 -3.05 -14.13
N ILE A 90 -3.54 -1.94 -13.39
CA ILE A 90 -3.83 -1.91 -11.96
C ILE A 90 -5.29 -2.28 -11.70
N THR A 91 -5.55 -3.31 -10.93
CA THR A 91 -6.90 -3.80 -10.61
C THR A 91 -7.74 -2.76 -9.87
N GLY A 92 -7.14 -2.00 -8.98
CA GLY A 92 -7.77 -0.93 -8.23
C GLY A 92 -6.87 -0.36 -7.15
N ALA A 93 -7.27 0.73 -6.54
CA ALA A 93 -6.53 1.43 -5.50
C ALA A 93 -7.25 1.35 -4.15
N VAL A 94 -6.48 1.08 -3.09
CA VAL A 94 -6.90 1.23 -1.69
C VAL A 94 -6.31 2.53 -1.17
N ILE A 95 -7.16 3.41 -0.65
CA ILE A 95 -6.74 4.71 -0.15
C ILE A 95 -6.64 4.66 1.36
N VAL A 96 -5.45 4.93 1.88
CA VAL A 96 -5.17 4.96 3.32
C VAL A 96 -5.00 6.41 3.77
N SER A 97 -5.76 6.82 4.77
CA SER A 97 -5.65 8.18 5.34
C SER A 97 -5.93 8.16 6.84
N THR A 98 -5.55 9.22 7.52
CA THR A 98 -5.99 9.52 8.88
C THR A 98 -7.30 10.33 8.85
N PRO A 99 -8.08 10.39 9.97
CA PRO A 99 -9.39 11.08 9.96
C PRO A 99 -9.31 12.61 9.82
N GLN A 100 -8.15 13.24 9.93
CA GLN A 100 -8.02 14.71 9.93
C GLN A 100 -8.19 15.31 8.53
N ASN A 101 -8.81 16.50 8.47
CA ASN A 101 -9.16 17.15 7.20
C ASN A 101 -7.98 17.39 6.26
N VAL A 102 -6.79 17.71 6.77
CA VAL A 102 -5.60 17.94 5.96
C VAL A 102 -5.18 16.68 5.22
N ALA A 103 -5.20 15.51 5.89
CA ALA A 103 -4.90 14.23 5.25
C ALA A 103 -5.99 13.80 4.26
N LEU A 104 -7.26 14.06 4.59
CA LEU A 104 -8.39 13.80 3.69
C LEU A 104 -8.34 14.66 2.42
N ALA A 105 -7.84 15.90 2.51
CA ALA A 105 -7.66 16.76 1.34
C ALA A 105 -6.66 16.15 0.34
N ASP A 106 -5.56 15.57 0.82
CA ASP A 106 -4.59 14.88 -0.02
C ASP A 106 -5.14 13.54 -0.55
N ALA A 107 -5.87 12.79 0.29
CA ALA A 107 -6.55 11.58 -0.15
C ALA A 107 -7.54 11.85 -1.29
N ARG A 108 -8.30 12.95 -1.24
CA ARG A 108 -9.19 13.38 -2.33
C ARG A 108 -8.45 13.60 -3.64
N LYS A 109 -7.31 14.29 -3.62
CA LYS A 109 -6.49 14.51 -4.83
C LYS A 109 -6.02 13.19 -5.45
N GLY A 110 -5.57 12.23 -4.61
CA GLY A 110 -5.22 10.90 -5.07
C GLY A 110 -6.40 10.14 -5.69
N ILE A 111 -7.57 10.23 -5.08
CA ILE A 111 -8.80 9.62 -5.59
C ILE A 111 -9.20 10.25 -6.94
N ASP A 112 -9.17 11.56 -7.05
CA ASP A 112 -9.48 12.28 -8.30
C ASP A 112 -8.53 11.89 -9.42
N MET A 113 -7.23 11.72 -9.12
CA MET A 113 -6.24 11.22 -10.08
C MET A 113 -6.63 9.83 -10.61
N TYR A 114 -6.99 8.89 -9.75
CA TYR A 114 -7.36 7.53 -10.17
C TYR A 114 -8.71 7.48 -10.89
N ARG A 115 -9.66 8.34 -10.53
CA ARG A 115 -11.00 8.43 -11.14
C ARG A 115 -11.03 9.23 -12.43
N ASN A 116 -9.96 9.93 -12.79
CA ASN A 116 -9.88 10.68 -14.03
C ASN A 116 -10.22 9.78 -15.23
N ASP A 117 -10.99 10.27 -16.19
CA ASP A 117 -11.47 9.51 -17.35
C ASP A 117 -10.35 8.85 -18.17
N LYS A 118 -9.17 9.47 -18.22
CA LYS A 118 -8.00 8.93 -18.92
C LYS A 118 -7.29 7.82 -18.13
N VAL A 119 -7.47 7.77 -16.83
CA VAL A 119 -6.85 6.81 -15.90
C VAL A 119 -7.81 5.67 -15.59
N ASN A 120 -8.98 6.00 -15.09
CA ASN A 120 -10.11 5.11 -14.81
C ASN A 120 -9.72 3.86 -14.01
N ILE A 121 -9.00 4.06 -12.89
CA ILE A 121 -8.66 2.99 -11.95
C ILE A 121 -9.69 2.99 -10.82
N PRO A 122 -10.37 1.86 -10.57
CA PRO A 122 -11.37 1.74 -9.52
C PRO A 122 -10.80 2.01 -8.12
N ILE A 123 -11.52 2.76 -7.29
CA ILE A 123 -11.25 2.86 -5.86
C ILE A 123 -11.91 1.68 -5.17
N LEU A 124 -11.10 0.76 -4.65
CA LEU A 124 -11.56 -0.44 -3.94
C LEU A 124 -12.15 -0.12 -2.57
N GLY A 125 -11.68 0.96 -1.96
CA GLY A 125 -12.20 1.48 -0.71
C GLY A 125 -11.18 2.32 0.06
N LEU A 126 -11.62 2.85 1.20
CA LEU A 126 -10.81 3.65 2.11
C LEU A 126 -10.46 2.86 3.38
N VAL A 127 -9.28 3.14 3.92
CA VAL A 127 -8.84 2.69 5.24
C VAL A 127 -8.60 3.92 6.11
N GLU A 128 -9.27 3.97 7.25
CA GLU A 128 -9.01 5.00 8.26
C GLU A 128 -7.92 4.49 9.21
N ASN A 129 -6.70 4.95 9.01
CA ASN A 129 -5.58 4.63 9.89
C ASN A 129 -5.52 5.63 11.05
N MET A 130 -4.98 5.22 12.19
CA MET A 130 -4.90 6.03 13.41
C MET A 130 -6.28 6.55 13.86
N ALA A 131 -7.32 5.72 13.70
CA ALA A 131 -8.71 6.11 13.89
C ALA A 131 -9.04 6.51 15.33
N TRP A 132 -8.44 5.87 16.33
CA TRP A 132 -8.56 6.20 17.75
C TRP A 132 -7.39 5.60 18.53
N PHE A 133 -7.21 6.11 19.74
CA PHE A 133 -6.32 5.57 20.76
C PHE A 133 -7.13 5.11 21.96
N THR A 134 -6.78 3.95 22.53
CA THR A 134 -7.35 3.43 23.76
C THR A 134 -6.22 3.17 24.74
N PRO A 135 -6.14 3.92 25.89
CA PRO A 135 -5.17 3.65 26.95
C PRO A 135 -5.40 2.28 27.58
N ALA A 136 -4.33 1.61 28.01
CA ALA A 136 -4.43 0.31 28.69
C ALA A 136 -5.19 0.39 30.02
N GLU A 137 -5.07 1.53 30.69
CA GLU A 137 -5.73 1.82 31.98
C GLU A 137 -7.22 2.11 31.83
N LEU A 138 -7.68 2.46 30.64
CA LEU A 138 -9.06 2.80 30.33
C LEU A 138 -9.53 2.10 29.05
N PRO A 139 -9.67 0.77 29.07
CA PRO A 139 -9.90 -0.05 27.88
C PRO A 139 -11.23 0.23 27.17
N GLU A 140 -12.20 0.81 27.86
CA GLU A 140 -13.52 1.19 27.29
C GLU A 140 -13.50 2.56 26.62
N ASN A 141 -12.41 3.37 26.82
CA ASN A 141 -12.37 4.74 26.32
C ASN A 141 -11.66 4.79 24.95
N LYS A 142 -12.24 5.55 24.04
CA LYS A 142 -11.63 5.88 22.75
C LYS A 142 -11.36 7.37 22.63
N TYR A 143 -10.10 7.71 22.36
CA TYR A 143 -9.65 9.09 22.16
C TYR A 143 -9.35 9.29 20.67
N TYR A 144 -10.04 10.22 20.05
CA TYR A 144 -9.94 10.52 18.62
C TYR A 144 -8.92 11.63 18.36
N ILE A 145 -7.64 11.30 18.50
CA ILE A 145 -6.52 12.26 18.46
C ILE A 145 -6.46 13.02 17.13
N PHE A 146 -6.73 12.32 16.03
CA PHE A 146 -6.72 12.89 14.67
C PHE A 146 -8.11 13.21 14.12
N GLY A 147 -9.14 13.26 14.96
CA GLY A 147 -10.53 13.42 14.54
C GLY A 147 -11.27 12.09 14.48
N LYS A 148 -12.56 12.13 14.19
CA LYS A 148 -13.46 10.99 14.24
C LYS A 148 -14.17 10.80 12.92
N ASP A 149 -14.18 9.55 12.43
CA ASP A 149 -14.96 9.12 11.26
C ASP A 149 -14.67 9.89 9.95
N GLY A 150 -13.48 10.51 9.81
CA GLY A 150 -13.14 11.32 8.64
C GLY A 150 -13.15 10.54 7.33
N CYS A 151 -12.43 9.41 7.28
CA CYS A 151 -12.43 8.53 6.11
C CYS A 151 -13.79 7.84 5.92
N LYS A 152 -14.51 7.53 6.98
CA LYS A 152 -15.85 6.96 6.91
C LYS A 152 -16.83 7.91 6.23
N ASN A 153 -16.78 9.20 6.58
CA ASN A 153 -17.61 10.22 5.94
C ASN A 153 -17.22 10.42 4.48
N LEU A 154 -15.91 10.46 4.19
CA LEU A 154 -15.39 10.55 2.83
C LEU A 154 -15.80 9.32 1.98
N ALA A 155 -15.71 8.12 2.53
CA ALA A 155 -16.13 6.89 1.85
C ALA A 155 -17.62 6.94 1.47
N LYS A 156 -18.47 7.41 2.40
CA LYS A 156 -19.90 7.61 2.14
C LYS A 156 -20.17 8.64 1.05
N GLU A 157 -19.47 9.78 1.08
CA GLU A 157 -19.59 10.83 0.07
C GLU A 157 -19.19 10.33 -1.32
N LEU A 158 -18.13 9.52 -1.38
CA LEU A 158 -17.59 8.98 -2.62
C LEU A 158 -18.23 7.66 -3.07
N GLU A 159 -19.25 7.20 -2.34
CA GLU A 159 -19.96 5.93 -2.61
C GLU A 159 -19.01 4.72 -2.75
N CYS A 160 -17.97 4.68 -1.91
CA CYS A 160 -17.03 3.56 -1.86
C CYS A 160 -16.95 2.95 -0.45
N PRO A 161 -16.51 1.69 -0.31
CA PRO A 161 -16.45 1.04 1.01
C PRO A 161 -15.44 1.69 1.95
N LEU A 162 -15.77 1.77 3.24
CA LEU A 162 -14.77 1.85 4.30
C LEU A 162 -14.33 0.42 4.61
N LEU A 163 -13.09 0.07 4.29
CA LEU A 163 -12.56 -1.29 4.42
C LEU A 163 -12.19 -1.64 5.86
N ALA A 164 -11.59 -0.68 6.57
CA ALA A 164 -11.24 -0.84 7.99
C ALA A 164 -10.99 0.50 8.67
N GLN A 165 -11.04 0.47 10.00
CA GLN A 165 -10.53 1.51 10.89
C GLN A 165 -9.46 0.87 11.78
N ILE A 166 -8.22 1.35 11.69
CA ILE A 166 -7.07 0.81 12.43
C ILE A 166 -6.75 1.76 13.60
N PRO A 167 -6.71 1.26 14.84
CA PRO A 167 -6.40 2.09 15.99
C PRO A 167 -4.91 2.47 16.06
N ILE A 168 -4.60 3.49 16.84
CA ILE A 168 -3.23 3.77 17.30
C ILE A 168 -2.93 2.82 18.44
N VAL A 169 -1.91 1.97 18.27
CA VAL A 169 -1.43 1.06 19.32
C VAL A 169 0.10 1.05 19.31
N GLN A 170 0.70 1.23 20.47
CA GLN A 170 2.15 1.28 20.62
C GLN A 170 2.83 0.02 20.04
N SER A 171 2.23 -1.15 20.23
CA SER A 171 2.77 -2.41 19.72
C SER A 171 2.83 -2.51 18.19
N ILE A 172 2.07 -1.71 17.44
CA ILE A 172 2.19 -1.63 15.97
C ILE A 172 3.54 -1.03 15.60
N CYS A 173 3.92 0.08 16.26
CA CYS A 173 5.22 0.72 16.07
C CYS A 173 6.36 -0.22 16.49
N GLU A 174 6.35 -0.69 17.73
CA GLU A 174 7.41 -1.53 18.29
C GLU A 174 7.64 -2.83 17.49
N ASN A 175 6.55 -3.47 17.06
CA ASN A 175 6.65 -4.68 16.24
C ASN A 175 7.14 -4.36 14.83
N GLY A 176 6.73 -3.23 14.27
CA GLY A 176 7.25 -2.75 12.98
C GLY A 176 8.76 -2.53 13.01
N ASP A 177 9.26 -1.88 14.06
CA ASP A 177 10.70 -1.62 14.24
C ASP A 177 11.51 -2.90 14.46
N LYS A 178 10.91 -3.90 15.13
CA LYS A 178 11.52 -5.23 15.34
C LYS A 178 11.41 -6.15 14.12
N GLY A 179 10.81 -5.71 13.02
CA GLY A 179 10.59 -6.56 11.84
C GLY A 179 9.59 -7.70 12.05
N THR A 180 8.69 -7.57 13.01
CA THR A 180 7.61 -8.53 13.32
C THR A 180 6.24 -7.84 13.21
N PRO A 181 5.73 -7.57 12.00
CA PRO A 181 4.51 -6.79 11.78
C PRO A 181 3.32 -7.31 12.61
N ALA A 182 2.47 -6.41 13.08
CA ALA A 182 1.28 -6.78 13.87
C ALA A 182 0.38 -7.82 13.15
N ALA A 183 0.33 -7.77 11.83
CA ALA A 183 -0.41 -8.72 10.99
C ALA A 183 0.07 -10.17 11.11
N THR A 184 1.30 -10.43 11.57
CA THR A 184 1.82 -11.78 11.81
C THR A 184 1.36 -12.40 13.13
N LYS A 185 0.60 -11.64 13.93
CA LYS A 185 0.09 -12.07 15.25
C LYS A 185 -1.45 -12.05 15.27
N PRO A 186 -2.12 -12.99 14.58
CA PRO A 186 -3.57 -12.97 14.39
C PRO A 186 -4.38 -13.06 15.69
N ASP A 187 -3.78 -13.57 16.78
CA ASP A 187 -4.43 -13.71 18.08
C ASP A 187 -4.50 -12.38 18.87
N THR A 188 -3.88 -11.32 18.37
CA THR A 188 -3.93 -9.99 19.00
C THR A 188 -5.02 -9.13 18.38
N MET A 189 -5.54 -8.15 19.14
CA MET A 189 -6.54 -7.18 18.63
C MET A 189 -6.03 -6.43 17.38
N THR A 190 -4.76 -6.06 17.38
CA THR A 190 -4.13 -5.39 16.22
C THR A 190 -3.98 -6.32 15.03
N GLY A 191 -3.58 -7.58 15.25
CA GLY A 191 -3.50 -8.60 14.21
C GLY A 191 -4.87 -8.87 13.59
N GLN A 192 -5.92 -8.96 14.40
CA GLN A 192 -7.30 -9.13 13.93
C GLN A 192 -7.78 -7.92 13.09
N ALA A 193 -7.38 -6.69 13.45
CA ALA A 193 -7.72 -5.51 12.67
C ALA A 193 -7.09 -5.57 11.26
N PHE A 194 -5.82 -5.97 11.15
CA PHE A 194 -5.16 -6.15 9.86
C PHE A 194 -5.69 -7.34 9.06
N LEU A 195 -6.02 -8.44 9.73
CA LEU A 195 -6.64 -9.60 9.07
C LEU A 195 -8.02 -9.24 8.50
N SER A 196 -8.84 -8.53 9.26
CA SER A 196 -10.13 -8.04 8.81
C SER A 196 -10.01 -7.09 7.61
N LEU A 197 -9.00 -6.21 7.62
CA LEU A 197 -8.68 -5.36 6.47
C LEU A 197 -8.33 -6.19 5.24
N ALA A 198 -7.44 -7.18 5.39
CA ALA A 198 -7.04 -8.05 4.29
C ALA A 198 -8.25 -8.80 3.68
N GLN A 199 -9.12 -9.37 4.54
CA GLN A 199 -10.34 -10.04 4.11
C GLN A 199 -11.31 -9.09 3.36
N ALA A 200 -11.46 -7.85 3.85
CA ALA A 200 -12.27 -6.84 3.18
C ALA A 200 -11.70 -6.49 1.79
N VAL A 201 -10.38 -6.31 1.68
CA VAL A 201 -9.70 -6.06 0.39
C VAL A 201 -9.94 -7.22 -0.58
N VAL A 202 -9.69 -8.45 -0.16
CA VAL A 202 -9.91 -9.67 -0.98
C VAL A 202 -11.36 -9.73 -1.46
N THR A 203 -12.31 -9.45 -0.57
CA THR A 203 -13.74 -9.47 -0.91
C THR A 203 -14.10 -8.45 -1.99
N VAL A 204 -13.59 -7.22 -1.85
CA VAL A 204 -13.87 -6.16 -2.83
C VAL A 204 -13.16 -6.42 -4.16
N VAL A 205 -11.92 -6.91 -4.15
CA VAL A 205 -11.18 -7.29 -5.37
C VAL A 205 -11.93 -8.40 -6.12
N ASN A 206 -12.37 -9.45 -5.42
CA ASN A 206 -13.11 -10.54 -6.02
C ASN A 206 -14.45 -10.09 -6.63
N ARG A 207 -15.19 -9.21 -5.93
CA ARG A 207 -16.41 -8.61 -6.45
C ARG A 207 -16.13 -7.79 -7.70
N ARG A 208 -15.16 -6.86 -7.63
CA ARG A 208 -14.75 -6.02 -8.75
C ARG A 208 -14.38 -6.86 -9.98
N ASN A 209 -13.59 -7.93 -9.81
CA ASN A 209 -13.16 -8.79 -10.91
C ASN A 209 -14.29 -9.62 -11.53
N LYS A 210 -15.39 -9.85 -10.79
CA LYS A 210 -16.61 -10.49 -11.33
C LYS A 210 -17.51 -9.50 -12.07
N GLU A 211 -17.59 -8.26 -11.60
CA GLU A 211 -18.55 -7.26 -12.07
C GLU A 211 -18.02 -6.34 -13.16
N GLN A 212 -16.69 -6.21 -13.26
CA GLN A 212 -16.05 -5.25 -14.16
C GLN A 212 -15.00 -5.94 -15.03
N ALA A 213 -14.84 -5.44 -16.25
CA ALA A 213 -13.76 -5.86 -17.14
C ALA A 213 -12.37 -5.54 -16.53
N PRO A 214 -11.31 -6.26 -16.92
CA PRO A 214 -9.94 -5.93 -16.53
C PRO A 214 -9.62 -4.46 -16.90
N THR A 215 -8.90 -3.79 -16.00
CA THR A 215 -8.36 -2.45 -16.29
C THR A 215 -7.34 -2.52 -17.43
N LYS A 216 -7.13 -1.39 -18.08
CA LYS A 216 -6.12 -1.26 -19.14
C LYS A 216 -4.95 -0.42 -18.64
N ILE A 217 -3.79 -0.66 -19.22
CA ILE A 217 -2.62 0.21 -19.05
C ILE A 217 -2.97 1.60 -19.58
N VAL A 218 -2.67 2.64 -18.81
CA VAL A 218 -2.91 4.03 -19.19
C VAL A 218 -1.96 4.41 -20.32
N ARG A 219 -2.49 4.92 -21.41
CA ARG A 219 -1.69 5.46 -22.52
C ARG A 219 -1.79 6.99 -22.51
N THR A 220 -0.66 7.65 -22.40
CA THR A 220 -0.57 9.11 -22.69
C THR A 220 -0.34 9.26 -24.18
N GLU A 221 -1.31 9.88 -24.84
CA GLU A 221 -1.11 10.38 -26.21
C GLU A 221 -0.15 11.55 -26.19
#